data_694e87c3bb67909d37b6b335f5310963
#
_entry.id   694e87c3bb67909d37b6b335f5310963
#
_cell.length_a   1.000
_cell.length_b   1.000
_cell.length_c   1.000
_cell.angle_alpha   90.00
_cell.angle_beta   90.00
_cell.angle_gamma   90.00
#
_symmetry.space_group_name_H-M   'P 1'
#
loop_
_entity.id
_entity.type
_entity.pdbx_description
1 polymer ?
#
loop_
_entity_poly.entity_id
_entity_poly.type
_entity_poly.pdbx_seq_one_letter_code
_entity_poly.pdbx_strand_id
1 'polypeptide(L)'
;PKPSSAASDVYKRQIPDKRDEIYETVEYAMSEADLIIVTGGLGPTKDDVTKKVLAEYFGSQLKMNEEVFARLEEMLKRRGLTMNEGNRSQALLPDNCRILRNDKGTASGMWFEKGWKSLISLPGVPFEMEHLIDTSVMPELKKKYPHLQLEYRMLKVYDVPESQLAQMLENWEDALKEGLKLA
;
A
#
# COMPACT_ATOMS: atom_id res chain seq x y z
N PRO A 1 -8.08 11.54 19.97
CA PRO A 1 -7.01 12.28 19.32
C PRO A 1 -7.63 13.20 18.29
N LYS A 2 -7.31 14.49 18.33
CA LYS A 2 -7.73 15.43 17.28
C LYS A 2 -7.11 14.95 15.97
N PRO A 3 -7.84 14.88 14.84
CA PRO A 3 -7.21 14.71 13.56
C PRO A 3 -6.23 15.87 13.39
N SER A 4 -4.96 15.55 13.17
CA SER A 4 -4.00 16.60 12.86
C SER A 4 -4.43 17.21 11.53
N SER A 5 -4.57 18.53 11.49
CA SER A 5 -4.87 19.31 10.29
C SER A 5 -3.69 19.37 9.32
N ALA A 6 -2.61 18.67 9.63
CA ALA A 6 -1.49 18.50 8.71
C ALA A 6 -1.94 17.61 7.56
N ALA A 7 -1.77 18.10 6.33
CA ALA A 7 -1.74 17.23 5.17
C ALA A 7 -0.88 16.02 5.52
N SER A 8 -1.40 14.81 5.29
CA SER A 8 -0.71 13.59 5.66
C SER A 8 0.70 13.60 5.09
N ASP A 9 1.71 13.61 5.98
CA ASP A 9 3.08 13.50 5.53
C ASP A 9 3.25 12.11 4.92
N VAL A 10 3.66 12.08 3.65
CA VAL A 10 3.91 10.84 2.92
C VAL A 10 5.42 10.61 2.91
N TYR A 11 5.83 9.53 3.56
CA TYR A 11 7.23 9.09 3.55
C TYR A 11 7.38 7.89 2.61
N LYS A 12 8.42 7.93 1.76
CA LYS A 12 8.80 6.80 0.91
C LYS A 12 10.20 6.33 1.31
N ARG A 13 10.32 5.03 1.60
CA ARG A 13 11.58 4.39 1.93
C ARG A 13 11.78 3.16 1.06
N GLN A 14 12.97 3.00 0.49
CA GLN A 14 13.41 1.78 -0.15
C GLN A 14 14.32 1.02 0.81
N ILE A 15 14.12 -0.28 0.89
CA ILE A 15 14.87 -1.18 1.77
C ILE A 15 15.29 -2.42 0.99
N PRO A 16 16.42 -3.06 1.34
CA PRO A 16 16.81 -4.32 0.74
C PRO A 16 15.86 -5.45 1.16
N ASP A 17 15.80 -6.50 0.33
CA ASP A 17 14.99 -7.71 0.56
C ASP A 17 15.66 -8.61 1.63
N LYS A 18 15.85 -8.07 2.84
CA LYS A 18 16.40 -8.75 4.00
C LYS A 18 15.38 -8.76 5.13
N ARG A 19 15.21 -9.92 5.76
CA ARG A 19 14.26 -10.12 6.85
C ARG A 19 14.32 -9.02 7.92
N ASP A 20 15.48 -8.77 8.47
CA ASP A 20 15.65 -7.85 9.61
C ASP A 20 15.37 -6.41 9.19
N GLU A 21 15.84 -5.98 8.02
CA GLU A 21 15.57 -4.65 7.46
C GLU A 21 14.07 -4.41 7.21
N ILE A 22 13.37 -5.43 6.70
CA ILE A 22 11.92 -5.34 6.49
C ILE A 22 11.20 -5.29 7.84
N TYR A 23 11.57 -6.16 8.78
CA TYR A 23 10.92 -6.24 10.09
C TYR A 23 11.05 -4.92 10.86
N GLU A 24 12.26 -4.39 11.00
CA GLU A 24 12.56 -3.13 11.69
C GLU A 24 11.86 -1.94 11.00
N THR A 25 11.84 -1.92 9.65
CA THR A 25 11.16 -0.86 8.91
C THR A 25 9.64 -0.92 9.08
N VAL A 26 9.06 -2.12 9.09
CA VAL A 26 7.63 -2.29 9.35
C VAL A 26 7.29 -1.86 10.78
N GLU A 27 8.10 -2.24 11.77
CA GLU A 27 7.91 -1.84 13.16
C GLU A 27 7.97 -0.32 13.31
N TYR A 28 8.98 0.32 12.72
CA TYR A 28 9.10 1.78 12.70
C TYR A 28 7.90 2.43 12.00
N ALA A 29 7.54 1.98 10.79
CA ALA A 29 6.40 2.54 10.05
C ALA A 29 5.08 2.38 10.81
N MET A 30 4.88 1.25 11.47
CA MET A 30 3.71 1.01 12.32
C MET A 30 3.70 1.87 13.59
N SER A 31 4.83 2.40 14.06
CA SER A 31 4.84 3.40 15.13
C SER A 31 4.41 4.78 14.65
N GLU A 32 4.86 5.20 13.48
CA GLU A 32 4.74 6.57 12.96
C GLU A 32 3.48 6.82 12.13
N ALA A 33 2.99 5.81 11.40
CA ALA A 33 1.92 5.99 10.41
C ALA A 33 0.67 5.18 10.73
N ASP A 34 -0.46 5.63 10.17
CA ASP A 34 -1.76 5.00 10.30
C ASP A 34 -2.07 4.08 9.13
N LEU A 35 -1.51 4.42 7.96
CA LEU A 35 -1.60 3.65 6.74
C LEU A 35 -0.19 3.41 6.18
N ILE A 36 0.17 2.15 6.05
CA ILE A 36 1.43 1.71 5.48
C ILE A 36 1.14 0.92 4.21
N ILE A 37 1.84 1.25 3.13
CA ILE A 37 1.79 0.49 1.88
C ILE A 37 3.18 -0.05 1.62
N VAL A 38 3.28 -1.36 1.48
CA VAL A 38 4.51 -2.09 1.14
C VAL A 38 4.35 -2.69 -0.24
N THR A 39 5.36 -2.56 -1.10
CA THR A 39 5.32 -3.14 -2.45
C THR A 39 6.54 -4.02 -2.68
N GLY A 40 6.33 -5.20 -3.28
CA GLY A 40 7.39 -6.15 -3.63
C GLY A 40 7.59 -7.27 -2.61
N GLY A 41 8.46 -8.21 -2.97
CA GLY A 41 8.82 -9.36 -2.14
C GLY A 41 7.70 -10.37 -1.87
N LEU A 42 6.69 -10.44 -2.75
CA LEU A 42 5.56 -11.37 -2.66
C LEU A 42 5.63 -12.53 -3.66
N GLY A 43 6.65 -12.57 -4.49
CA GLY A 43 6.84 -13.60 -5.50
C GLY A 43 7.21 -14.97 -4.94
N PRO A 44 7.49 -15.94 -5.83
CA PRO A 44 7.83 -17.32 -5.44
C PRO A 44 9.32 -17.55 -5.24
N THR A 45 10.17 -16.54 -5.40
CA THR A 45 11.63 -16.70 -5.34
C THR A 45 12.15 -16.63 -3.91
N LYS A 46 13.42 -17.02 -3.71
CA LYS A 46 14.01 -17.08 -2.37
C LYS A 46 14.19 -15.71 -1.72
N ASP A 47 14.32 -14.69 -2.55
CA ASP A 47 14.47 -13.29 -2.17
C ASP A 47 13.12 -12.64 -1.84
N ASP A 48 12.01 -13.27 -2.22
CA ASP A 48 10.66 -12.80 -1.86
C ASP A 48 10.33 -13.15 -0.41
N VAL A 49 10.85 -12.37 0.52
CA VAL A 49 10.74 -12.63 1.96
C VAL A 49 9.66 -11.81 2.65
N THR A 50 9.13 -10.76 2.00
CA THR A 50 8.18 -9.81 2.59
C THR A 50 6.97 -10.50 3.20
N LYS A 51 6.34 -11.44 2.49
CA LYS A 51 5.17 -12.18 3.00
C LYS A 51 5.45 -12.90 4.31
N LYS A 52 6.62 -13.56 4.42
CA LYS A 52 7.02 -14.31 5.62
C LYS A 52 7.27 -13.37 6.79
N VAL A 53 7.96 -12.25 6.53
CA VAL A 53 8.27 -11.24 7.55
C VAL A 53 6.98 -10.58 8.07
N LEU A 54 6.04 -10.26 7.19
CA LEU A 54 4.75 -9.71 7.60
C LEU A 54 3.94 -10.72 8.41
N ALA A 55 3.91 -12.00 8.02
CA ALA A 55 3.27 -13.04 8.81
C ALA A 55 3.87 -13.12 10.21
N GLU A 56 5.20 -13.09 10.33
CA GLU A 56 5.91 -13.07 11.61
C GLU A 56 5.57 -11.84 12.45
N TYR A 57 5.65 -10.64 11.86
CA TYR A 57 5.37 -9.37 12.55
C TYR A 57 3.94 -9.31 13.11
N PHE A 58 2.97 -9.84 12.37
CA PHE A 58 1.57 -9.88 12.78
C PHE A 58 1.18 -11.14 13.57
N GLY A 59 2.15 -12.01 13.92
CA GLY A 59 1.90 -13.24 14.67
C GLY A 59 0.99 -14.22 13.93
N SER A 60 1.06 -14.27 12.61
CA SER A 60 0.23 -15.06 11.73
C SER A 60 0.95 -16.33 11.26
N GLN A 61 0.17 -17.35 10.96
CA GLN A 61 0.66 -18.56 10.31
C GLN A 61 0.34 -18.53 8.81
N LEU A 62 1.30 -19.00 8.01
CA LEU A 62 1.04 -19.20 6.57
C LEU A 62 0.22 -20.48 6.39
N LYS A 63 -1.01 -20.32 5.91
CA LYS A 63 -1.93 -21.41 5.59
C LYS A 63 -2.28 -21.42 4.12
N MET A 64 -2.58 -22.60 3.60
CA MET A 64 -3.07 -22.74 2.24
C MET A 64 -4.44 -22.05 2.13
N ASN A 65 -4.52 -21.09 1.21
CA ASN A 65 -5.77 -20.47 0.84
C ASN A 65 -6.32 -21.18 -0.41
N GLU A 66 -7.35 -21.97 -0.22
CA GLU A 66 -7.90 -22.84 -1.27
C GLU A 66 -8.50 -22.04 -2.43
N GLU A 67 -9.08 -20.87 -2.17
CA GLU A 67 -9.61 -20.00 -3.23
C GLU A 67 -8.49 -19.46 -4.12
N VAL A 68 -7.39 -18.98 -3.49
CA VAL A 68 -6.22 -18.49 -4.22
C VAL A 68 -5.55 -19.64 -4.96
N PHE A 69 -5.45 -20.83 -4.35
CA PHE A 69 -4.88 -22.01 -5.01
C PHE A 69 -5.68 -22.38 -6.26
N ALA A 70 -6.99 -22.53 -6.16
CA ALA A 70 -7.85 -22.86 -7.30
C ALA A 70 -7.77 -21.81 -8.42
N ARG A 71 -7.74 -20.53 -8.06
CA ARG A 71 -7.55 -19.43 -9.02
C ARG A 71 -6.22 -19.53 -9.75
N LEU A 72 -5.14 -19.81 -9.04
CA LEU A 72 -3.81 -19.98 -9.65
C LEU A 72 -3.77 -21.18 -10.58
N GLU A 73 -4.36 -22.30 -10.18
CA GLU A 73 -4.44 -23.49 -11.03
C GLU A 73 -5.19 -23.20 -12.33
N GLU A 74 -6.34 -22.52 -12.26
CA GLU A 74 -7.09 -22.12 -13.43
C GLU A 74 -6.30 -21.14 -14.33
N MET A 75 -5.64 -20.15 -13.72
CA MET A 75 -4.82 -19.17 -14.46
C MET A 75 -3.67 -19.86 -15.21
N LEU A 76 -2.96 -20.78 -14.56
CA LEU A 76 -1.87 -21.53 -15.16
C LEU A 76 -2.37 -22.45 -16.29
N LYS A 77 -3.48 -23.15 -16.05
CA LYS A 77 -4.11 -24.01 -17.06
C LYS A 77 -4.49 -23.25 -18.32
N ARG A 78 -5.07 -22.05 -18.19
CA ARG A 78 -5.40 -21.19 -19.33
C ARG A 78 -4.16 -20.76 -20.14
N ARG A 79 -2.98 -20.71 -19.51
CA ARG A 79 -1.69 -20.40 -20.14
C ARG A 79 -0.93 -21.63 -20.63
N GLY A 80 -1.50 -22.83 -20.52
CA GLY A 80 -0.83 -24.08 -20.86
C GLY A 80 0.33 -24.46 -19.92
N LEU A 81 0.32 -23.90 -18.70
CA LEU A 81 1.34 -24.14 -17.68
C LEU A 81 0.81 -25.07 -16.60
N THR A 82 1.74 -25.80 -15.95
CA THR A 82 1.43 -26.67 -14.82
C THR A 82 1.79 -25.99 -13.49
N MET A 83 1.06 -26.36 -12.44
CA MET A 83 1.35 -25.94 -11.08
C MET A 83 2.71 -26.50 -10.65
N ASN A 84 3.60 -25.63 -10.19
CA ASN A 84 4.88 -26.01 -9.57
C ASN A 84 4.92 -25.57 -8.10
N GLU A 85 5.97 -25.95 -7.38
CA GLU A 85 6.12 -25.62 -5.95
C GLU A 85 6.14 -24.10 -5.68
N GLY A 86 6.79 -23.32 -6.55
CA GLY A 86 6.80 -21.86 -6.48
C GLY A 86 5.38 -21.28 -6.61
N ASN A 87 4.61 -21.74 -7.59
CA ASN A 87 3.22 -21.30 -7.75
C ASN A 87 2.35 -21.75 -6.57
N ARG A 88 2.55 -22.98 -6.06
CA ARG A 88 1.85 -23.47 -4.89
C ARG A 88 2.11 -22.60 -3.66
N SER A 89 3.36 -22.19 -3.45
CA SER A 89 3.76 -21.33 -2.34
C SER A 89 3.09 -19.93 -2.36
N GLN A 90 2.61 -19.49 -3.52
CA GLN A 90 1.85 -18.24 -3.65
C GLN A 90 0.47 -18.31 -2.97
N ALA A 91 -0.09 -19.50 -2.84
CA ALA A 91 -1.35 -19.73 -2.13
C ALA A 91 -1.17 -19.93 -0.62
N LEU A 92 0.08 -20.02 -0.12
CA LEU A 92 0.36 -19.96 1.32
C LEU A 92 0.31 -18.50 1.78
N LEU A 93 -0.72 -18.14 2.51
CA LEU A 93 -1.00 -16.77 2.91
C LEU A 93 -1.21 -16.67 4.42
N PRO A 94 -0.92 -15.51 5.04
CA PRO A 94 -1.18 -15.28 6.46
C PRO A 94 -2.67 -15.45 6.78
N ASP A 95 -2.98 -16.13 7.88
CA ASP A 95 -4.35 -16.47 8.27
C ASP A 95 -5.10 -15.34 8.98
N ASN A 96 -4.43 -14.26 9.33
CA ASN A 96 -5.00 -13.10 10.02
C ASN A 96 -5.01 -11.82 9.16
N CYS A 97 -4.94 -11.95 7.84
CA CYS A 97 -5.05 -10.81 6.94
C CYS A 97 -6.21 -10.99 5.95
N ARG A 98 -6.71 -9.89 5.43
CA ARG A 98 -7.61 -9.90 4.29
C ARG A 98 -6.81 -10.02 3.01
N ILE A 99 -7.15 -11.01 2.18
CA ILE A 99 -6.50 -11.23 0.90
C ILE A 99 -7.08 -10.27 -0.15
N LEU A 100 -6.21 -9.58 -0.87
CA LEU A 100 -6.57 -8.74 -2.00
C LEU A 100 -6.34 -9.55 -3.28
N ARG A 101 -7.43 -9.86 -3.96
CA ARG A 101 -7.42 -10.71 -5.14
C ARG A 101 -6.72 -10.02 -6.30
N ASN A 102 -5.66 -10.63 -6.82
CA ASN A 102 -4.93 -10.16 -7.98
C ASN A 102 -5.30 -10.96 -9.23
N ASP A 103 -6.09 -10.36 -10.11
CA ASP A 103 -6.49 -11.01 -11.38
C ASP A 103 -5.47 -10.79 -12.51
N LYS A 104 -4.42 -10.00 -12.27
CA LYS A 104 -3.37 -9.69 -13.26
C LYS A 104 -2.12 -10.55 -13.09
N GLY A 105 -1.89 -11.09 -11.88
CA GLY A 105 -0.69 -11.86 -11.56
C GLY A 105 -0.94 -12.97 -10.55
N THR A 106 0.13 -13.66 -10.18
CA THR A 106 0.06 -14.81 -9.26
C THR A 106 0.11 -14.41 -7.80
N ALA A 107 0.80 -13.34 -7.46
CA ALA A 107 0.95 -12.87 -6.09
C ALA A 107 -0.30 -12.09 -5.66
N SER A 108 -1.00 -12.55 -4.63
CA SER A 108 -2.10 -11.83 -4.01
C SER A 108 -1.58 -10.69 -3.14
N GLY A 109 -2.31 -9.57 -3.10
CA GLY A 109 -2.06 -8.55 -2.08
C GLY A 109 -2.62 -8.99 -0.72
N MET A 110 -2.18 -8.34 0.34
CA MET A 110 -2.57 -8.62 1.72
C MET A 110 -2.87 -7.32 2.46
N TRP A 111 -3.92 -7.32 3.28
CA TRP A 111 -4.28 -6.21 4.13
C TRP A 111 -4.33 -6.66 5.57
N PHE A 112 -3.41 -6.16 6.38
CA PHE A 112 -3.34 -6.38 7.81
C PHE A 112 -3.91 -5.20 8.57
N GLU A 113 -4.52 -5.46 9.72
CA GLU A 113 -4.99 -4.44 10.65
C GLU A 113 -4.44 -4.69 12.03
N LYS A 114 -4.00 -3.62 12.70
CA LYS A 114 -3.56 -3.65 14.10
C LYS A 114 -4.12 -2.43 14.81
N GLY A 115 -5.19 -2.64 15.55
CA GLY A 115 -6.00 -1.55 16.09
C GLY A 115 -6.65 -0.76 14.94
N TRP A 116 -6.39 0.54 14.87
CA TRP A 116 -6.91 1.42 13.83
C TRP A 116 -5.96 1.58 12.62
N LYS A 117 -4.73 1.11 12.75
CA LYS A 117 -3.71 1.16 11.70
C LYS A 117 -3.89 0.04 10.66
N SER A 118 -3.52 0.34 9.43
CA SER A 118 -3.55 -0.61 8.31
C SER A 118 -2.18 -0.75 7.67
N LEU A 119 -1.78 -2.00 7.39
CA LEU A 119 -0.65 -2.29 6.52
C LEU A 119 -1.15 -3.07 5.31
N ILE A 120 -0.89 -2.54 4.12
CA ILE A 120 -1.28 -3.12 2.85
C ILE A 120 -0.03 -3.54 2.10
N SER A 121 0.10 -4.82 1.78
CA SER A 121 1.21 -5.36 1.00
C SER A 121 0.75 -5.72 -0.40
N LEU A 122 1.44 -5.19 -1.41
CA LEU A 122 1.09 -5.28 -2.82
C LEU A 122 2.23 -5.90 -3.64
N PRO A 123 1.94 -6.53 -4.78
CA PRO A 123 2.96 -6.97 -5.72
C PRO A 123 3.87 -5.83 -6.16
N GLY A 124 5.14 -6.16 -6.47
CA GLY A 124 6.10 -5.19 -6.98
C GLY A 124 5.91 -4.82 -8.46
N VAL A 125 5.13 -5.58 -9.20
CA VAL A 125 4.84 -5.32 -10.63
C VAL A 125 3.88 -4.13 -10.75
N PRO A 126 4.25 -3.02 -11.40
CA PRO A 126 3.48 -1.77 -11.36
C PRO A 126 2.01 -1.92 -11.77
N PHE A 127 1.73 -2.56 -12.90
CA PHE A 127 0.35 -2.71 -13.40
C PHE A 127 -0.53 -3.61 -12.52
N GLU A 128 0.07 -4.56 -11.77
CA GLU A 128 -0.63 -5.39 -10.78
C GLU A 128 -0.98 -4.57 -9.54
N MET A 129 0.01 -3.81 -9.06
CA MET A 129 -0.13 -2.92 -7.92
C MET A 129 -1.19 -1.85 -8.18
N GLU A 130 -1.12 -1.14 -9.30
CA GLU A 130 -2.10 -0.11 -9.69
C GLU A 130 -3.51 -0.69 -9.77
N HIS A 131 -3.66 -1.86 -10.41
CA HIS A 131 -4.94 -2.55 -10.47
C HIS A 131 -5.51 -2.85 -9.09
N LEU A 132 -4.70 -3.37 -8.17
CA LEU A 132 -5.13 -3.65 -6.80
C LEU A 132 -5.47 -2.39 -6.02
N ILE A 133 -4.71 -1.31 -6.21
CA ILE A 133 -5.01 -0.01 -5.61
C ILE A 133 -6.39 0.46 -6.05
N ASP A 134 -6.66 0.48 -7.35
CA ASP A 134 -7.90 1.03 -7.89
C ASP A 134 -9.12 0.19 -7.54
N THR A 135 -8.99 -1.15 -7.64
CA THR A 135 -10.14 -2.06 -7.50
C THR A 135 -10.42 -2.52 -6.08
N SER A 136 -9.41 -2.56 -5.22
CA SER A 136 -9.52 -3.14 -3.89
C SER A 136 -9.15 -2.17 -2.76
N VAL A 137 -8.05 -1.45 -2.90
CA VAL A 137 -7.52 -0.63 -1.81
C VAL A 137 -8.29 0.69 -1.69
N MET A 138 -8.38 1.46 -2.75
CA MET A 138 -9.00 2.80 -2.71
C MET A 138 -10.49 2.78 -2.33
N PRO A 139 -11.32 1.82 -2.83
CA PRO A 139 -12.70 1.74 -2.39
C PRO A 139 -12.86 1.50 -0.88
N GLU A 140 -11.99 0.68 -0.31
CA GLU A 140 -12.03 0.37 1.12
C GLU A 140 -11.46 1.51 1.97
N LEU A 141 -10.39 2.17 1.52
CA LEU A 141 -9.86 3.35 2.20
C LEU A 141 -10.89 4.49 2.24
N LYS A 142 -11.61 4.74 1.15
CA LYS A 142 -12.69 5.73 1.11
C LYS A 142 -13.81 5.42 2.11
N LYS A 143 -14.13 4.14 2.33
CA LYS A 143 -15.10 3.72 3.35
C LYS A 143 -14.55 3.89 4.77
N LYS A 144 -13.27 3.51 4.98
CA LYS A 144 -12.62 3.57 6.29
C LYS A 144 -12.35 5.01 6.74
N TYR A 145 -12.06 5.90 5.78
CA TYR A 145 -11.69 7.29 6.01
C TYR A 145 -12.58 8.27 5.21
N PRO A 146 -13.89 8.31 5.47
CA PRO A 146 -14.82 9.10 4.66
C PRO A 146 -14.59 10.61 4.74
N HIS A 147 -13.88 11.07 5.78
CA HIS A 147 -13.60 12.50 6.00
C HIS A 147 -12.24 12.97 5.45
N LEU A 148 -11.42 12.04 4.93
CA LEU A 148 -10.12 12.36 4.32
C LEU A 148 -10.29 12.56 2.80
N GLN A 149 -11.03 13.60 2.41
CA GLN A 149 -11.08 14.04 1.01
C GLN A 149 -10.09 15.17 0.84
N LEU A 150 -9.01 14.92 0.12
CA LEU A 150 -8.09 15.95 -0.35
C LEU A 150 -8.61 16.49 -1.68
N GLU A 151 -9.01 17.74 -1.71
CA GLU A 151 -9.30 18.44 -2.95
C GLU A 151 -8.08 19.26 -3.38
N TYR A 152 -7.61 19.01 -4.59
CA TYR A 152 -6.56 19.80 -5.20
C TYR A 152 -7.19 20.75 -6.22
N ARG A 153 -6.85 22.03 -6.12
CA ARG A 153 -7.15 23.02 -7.14
C ARG A 153 -5.85 23.62 -7.65
N MET A 154 -5.53 23.36 -8.89
CA MET A 154 -4.35 23.94 -9.53
C MET A 154 -4.74 25.21 -10.26
N LEU A 155 -4.15 26.33 -9.84
CA LEU A 155 -4.23 27.61 -10.53
C LEU A 155 -2.90 27.84 -11.27
N LYS A 156 -2.98 28.01 -12.59
CA LYS A 156 -1.79 28.34 -13.39
C LYS A 156 -1.69 29.85 -13.50
N VAL A 157 -0.57 30.42 -13.09
CA VAL A 157 -0.25 31.82 -13.22
C VAL A 157 0.81 31.99 -14.31
N TYR A 158 0.66 32.97 -15.17
CA TYR A 158 1.57 33.28 -16.27
C TYR A 158 2.15 34.66 -16.09
N ASP A 159 3.35 34.87 -16.59
CA ASP A 159 4.03 36.17 -16.67
C ASP A 159 4.27 36.89 -15.32
N VAL A 160 4.23 36.14 -14.22
CA VAL A 160 4.58 36.61 -12.88
C VAL A 160 5.74 35.79 -12.33
N PRO A 161 6.90 36.39 -11.97
CA PRO A 161 7.98 35.71 -11.30
C PRO A 161 7.52 35.12 -9.97
N GLU A 162 8.05 33.94 -9.61
CA GLU A 162 7.69 33.20 -8.39
C GLU A 162 7.81 34.06 -7.12
N SER A 163 8.91 34.83 -6.99
CA SER A 163 9.12 35.73 -5.85
C SER A 163 8.07 36.82 -5.72
N GLN A 164 7.58 37.33 -6.85
CA GLN A 164 6.52 38.36 -6.88
C GLN A 164 5.15 37.73 -6.56
N LEU A 165 4.90 36.52 -7.09
CA LEU A 165 3.70 35.76 -6.78
C LEU A 165 3.62 35.43 -5.28
N ALA A 166 4.72 35.01 -4.67
CA ALA A 166 4.80 34.71 -3.24
C ALA A 166 4.43 35.95 -2.40
N GLN A 167 4.96 37.12 -2.74
CA GLN A 167 4.58 38.39 -2.06
C GLN A 167 3.09 38.74 -2.23
N MET A 168 2.55 38.51 -3.41
CA MET A 168 1.11 38.80 -3.67
C MET A 168 0.19 37.87 -2.89
N LEU A 169 0.64 36.63 -2.62
CA LEU A 169 -0.14 35.59 -1.94
C LEU A 169 0.06 35.57 -0.43
N GLU A 170 1.06 36.28 0.12
CA GLU A 170 1.43 36.23 1.55
C GLU A 170 0.22 36.44 2.47
N ASN A 171 -0.52 37.52 2.29
CA ASN A 171 -1.72 37.81 3.09
C ASN A 171 -2.86 36.80 2.86
N TRP A 172 -2.94 36.20 1.70
CA TRP A 172 -3.93 35.18 1.38
C TRP A 172 -3.56 33.83 1.99
N GLU A 173 -2.29 33.48 1.97
CA GLU A 173 -1.78 32.28 2.60
C GLU A 173 -1.95 32.32 4.12
N ASP A 174 -1.64 33.45 4.75
CA ASP A 174 -1.85 33.69 6.18
C ASP A 174 -3.33 33.66 6.59
N ALA A 175 -4.21 34.00 5.68
CA ALA A 175 -5.66 33.97 5.92
C ALA A 175 -6.32 32.61 5.60
N LEU A 176 -5.55 31.60 5.18
CA LEU A 176 -6.10 30.27 4.91
C LEU A 176 -6.65 29.66 6.18
N LYS A 177 -7.84 29.07 6.05
CA LYS A 177 -8.46 28.32 7.14
C LYS A 177 -7.70 27.03 7.43
N GLU A 178 -7.81 26.56 8.67
CA GLU A 178 -7.28 25.28 9.08
C GLU A 178 -7.67 24.16 8.10
N GLY A 179 -6.67 23.40 7.60
CA GLY A 179 -6.87 22.35 6.61
C GLY A 179 -6.66 22.76 5.15
N LEU A 180 -6.42 24.04 4.87
CA LEU A 180 -6.02 24.52 3.54
C LEU A 180 -4.52 24.80 3.52
N LYS A 181 -3.85 24.41 2.44
CA LYS A 181 -2.43 24.71 2.20
C LYS A 181 -2.24 25.19 0.76
N LEU A 182 -1.39 26.18 0.59
CA LEU A 182 -0.75 26.50 -0.68
C LEU A 182 0.46 25.56 -0.85
N ALA A 183 0.63 24.93 -2.03
CA ALA A 183 1.73 24.00 -2.34
C ALA A 183 2.54 24.49 -3.54
#